data_98dfc345136e97adbed5e9a5b04eafbc
#
_entry.id   98dfc345136e97adbed5e9a5b04eafbc
#
_cell.length_a   1.000
_cell.length_b   1.000
_cell.length_c   1.000
_cell.angle_alpha   90.00
_cell.angle_beta   90.00
_cell.angle_gamma   90.00
#
_symmetry.space_group_name_H-M   'P 1'
#
loop_
_entity.id
_entity.type
_entity.pdbx_description
1 polymer ?
#
loop_
_entity_poly.entity_id
_entity_poly.type
_entity_poly.pdbx_seq_one_letter_code
_entity_poly.pdbx_strand_id
1 'polypeptide(L)'
;MLENLLHDAERRNVDIVYRAEDFLARLEKDKPAFDGIMPATLVHWDMWEGNVFVHNGHVSGIIDWERAMWGEAFMDDRFRYHTRNNSFLAGFGQTAFTGDEIRRMRWYDMILYLTMMIEVYYREYETESQYFWAKEKLKAIWSDDALF
;
A
#
# COMPACT_ATOMS: atom_id res chain seq x y z
N MET A 1 -3.24 -12.19 4.94
CA MET A 1 -3.04 -11.53 3.61
C MET A 1 -1.62 -11.71 3.10
N LEU A 2 -0.58 -11.30 3.84
CA LEU A 2 0.81 -11.42 3.39
C LEU A 2 1.19 -12.86 2.98
N GLU A 3 0.92 -13.86 3.83
CA GLU A 3 1.24 -15.27 3.54
C GLU A 3 0.63 -15.77 2.21
N ASN A 4 -0.61 -15.36 1.91
CA ASN A 4 -1.26 -15.72 0.64
C ASN A 4 -0.54 -15.07 -0.55
N LEU A 5 -0.13 -13.79 -0.44
CA LEU A 5 0.65 -13.13 -1.50
C LEU A 5 2.01 -13.80 -1.73
N LEU A 6 2.72 -14.15 -0.65
CA LEU A 6 4.00 -14.86 -0.75
C LEU A 6 3.84 -16.22 -1.43
N HIS A 7 2.79 -16.96 -1.07
CA HIS A 7 2.46 -18.24 -1.70
C HIS A 7 2.09 -18.08 -3.19
N ASP A 8 1.31 -17.05 -3.53
CA ASP A 8 0.95 -16.77 -4.93
C ASP A 8 2.17 -16.37 -5.75
N ALA A 9 3.10 -15.59 -5.19
CA ALA A 9 4.37 -15.27 -5.83
C ALA A 9 5.19 -16.53 -6.13
N GLU A 10 5.31 -17.44 -5.17
CA GLU A 10 6.00 -18.71 -5.34
C GLU A 10 5.36 -19.57 -6.44
N ARG A 11 4.03 -19.72 -6.42
CA ARG A 11 3.30 -20.51 -7.43
C ARG A 11 3.49 -20.02 -8.86
N ARG A 12 3.68 -18.71 -9.05
CA ARG A 12 3.87 -18.08 -10.35
C ARG A 12 5.33 -17.77 -10.67
N ASN A 13 6.28 -18.14 -9.81
CA ASN A 13 7.69 -17.80 -9.92
C ASN A 13 7.94 -16.30 -10.10
N VAL A 14 7.17 -15.46 -9.40
CA VAL A 14 7.34 -14.01 -9.43
C VAL A 14 8.52 -13.62 -8.55
N ASP A 15 9.50 -12.91 -9.10
CA ASP A 15 10.61 -12.36 -8.32
C ASP A 15 10.11 -11.17 -7.49
N ILE A 16 9.92 -11.39 -6.18
CA ILE A 16 9.51 -10.38 -5.21
C ILE A 16 10.67 -9.71 -4.47
N VAL A 17 11.89 -9.82 -5.03
CA VAL A 17 13.14 -9.18 -4.54
C VAL A 17 13.73 -9.85 -3.31
N TYR A 18 12.93 -10.00 -2.26
CA TYR A 18 13.34 -10.55 -0.97
C TYR A 18 12.70 -11.93 -0.76
N ARG A 19 13.29 -12.76 0.10
CA ARG A 19 12.74 -14.08 0.39
C ARG A 19 11.49 -13.96 1.25
N ALA A 20 10.59 -14.92 1.13
CA ALA A 20 9.37 -14.98 1.95
C ALA A 20 9.68 -14.93 3.45
N GLU A 21 10.74 -15.64 3.87
CA GLU A 21 11.18 -15.66 5.28
C GLU A 21 11.59 -14.28 5.79
N ASP A 22 12.18 -13.44 4.93
CA ASP A 22 12.62 -12.09 5.30
C ASP A 22 11.41 -11.19 5.57
N PHE A 23 10.33 -11.30 4.76
CA PHE A 23 9.05 -10.62 5.01
C PHE A 23 8.41 -11.07 6.31
N LEU A 24 8.34 -12.38 6.55
CA LEU A 24 7.72 -12.94 7.74
C LEU A 24 8.49 -12.56 9.01
N ALA A 25 9.82 -12.63 9.00
CA ALA A 25 10.66 -12.23 10.12
C ALA A 25 10.51 -10.73 10.44
N ARG A 26 10.43 -9.88 9.40
CA ARG A 26 10.19 -8.45 9.57
C ARG A 26 8.80 -8.18 10.13
N LEU A 27 7.77 -8.87 9.63
CA LEU A 27 6.39 -8.72 10.15
C LEU A 27 6.31 -9.11 11.62
N GLU A 28 6.93 -10.21 12.03
CA GLU A 28 6.90 -10.66 13.42
C GLU A 28 7.55 -9.63 14.36
N LYS A 29 8.64 -8.98 13.90
CA LYS A 29 9.29 -7.88 14.64
C LYS A 29 8.39 -6.64 14.74
N ASP A 30 7.65 -6.31 13.68
CA ASP A 30 6.82 -5.11 13.61
C ASP A 30 5.38 -5.33 14.12
N LYS A 31 5.00 -6.57 14.42
CA LYS A 31 3.67 -6.97 14.88
C LYS A 31 3.11 -6.13 16.05
N PRO A 32 3.91 -5.73 17.05
CA PRO A 32 3.41 -4.86 18.12
C PRO A 32 2.87 -3.50 17.62
N ALA A 33 3.34 -3.00 16.47
CA ALA A 33 2.82 -1.76 15.90
C ALA A 33 1.35 -1.86 15.46
N PHE A 34 0.83 -3.08 15.32
CA PHE A 34 -0.56 -3.35 14.95
C PHE A 34 -1.49 -3.54 16.14
N ASP A 35 -0.95 -3.53 17.36
CA ASP A 35 -1.76 -3.52 18.57
C ASP A 35 -2.43 -2.14 18.72
N GLY A 36 -3.72 -2.11 18.97
CA GLY A 36 -4.47 -0.85 19.15
C GLY A 36 -4.88 -0.14 17.85
N ILE A 37 -4.96 -0.86 16.74
CA ILE A 37 -5.54 -0.34 15.49
C ILE A 37 -6.96 0.19 15.75
N MET A 38 -7.26 1.36 15.21
CA MET A 38 -8.58 1.97 15.23
C MET A 38 -9.64 1.10 14.52
N PRO A 39 -10.94 1.30 14.78
CA PRO A 39 -11.99 0.59 14.06
C PRO A 39 -11.80 0.67 12.55
N ALA A 40 -12.02 -0.44 11.85
CA ALA A 40 -11.88 -0.49 10.40
C ALA A 40 -12.86 0.48 9.73
N THR A 41 -12.37 1.19 8.73
CA THR A 41 -13.12 2.07 7.84
C THR A 41 -13.15 1.48 6.44
N LEU A 42 -14.06 1.95 5.58
CA LEU A 42 -14.00 1.62 4.16
C LEU A 42 -12.85 2.40 3.53
N VAL A 43 -11.87 1.68 3.00
CA VAL A 43 -10.70 2.24 2.33
C VAL A 43 -10.82 1.95 0.84
N HIS A 44 -10.55 2.92 -0.01
CA HIS A 44 -10.55 2.74 -1.46
C HIS A 44 -9.31 1.98 -1.94
N TRP A 45 -8.20 2.26 -1.33
CA TRP A 45 -6.87 1.69 -1.54
C TRP A 45 -6.22 2.00 -2.90
N ASP A 46 -6.91 2.71 -3.78
CA ASP A 46 -6.40 3.16 -5.09
C ASP A 46 -6.91 4.57 -5.45
N MET A 47 -6.87 5.50 -4.48
CA MET A 47 -7.43 6.86 -4.64
C MET A 47 -6.41 7.84 -5.25
N TRP A 48 -5.92 7.53 -6.43
CA TRP A 48 -5.10 8.45 -7.21
C TRP A 48 -5.97 9.42 -8.03
N GLU A 49 -5.37 10.44 -8.65
CA GLU A 49 -6.10 11.52 -9.34
C GLU A 49 -7.04 11.02 -10.46
N GLY A 50 -6.68 9.93 -11.14
CA GLY A 50 -7.49 9.35 -12.20
C GLY A 50 -8.82 8.76 -11.74
N ASN A 51 -8.92 8.40 -10.46
CA ASN A 51 -10.13 7.81 -9.87
C ASN A 51 -11.01 8.82 -9.14
N VAL A 52 -10.64 10.11 -9.13
CA VAL A 52 -11.38 11.17 -8.42
C VAL A 52 -11.90 12.21 -9.40
N PHE A 53 -13.21 12.35 -9.49
CA PHE A 53 -13.87 13.38 -10.30
C PHE A 53 -14.13 14.63 -9.47
N VAL A 54 -13.78 15.77 -10.07
CA VAL A 54 -14.00 17.09 -9.44
C VAL A 54 -14.88 17.95 -10.34
N HIS A 55 -15.91 18.56 -9.78
CA HIS A 55 -16.77 19.53 -10.44
C HIS A 55 -16.95 20.78 -9.56
N ASN A 56 -16.71 21.95 -10.13
CA ASN A 56 -16.79 23.24 -9.41
C ASN A 56 -16.01 23.26 -8.08
N GLY A 57 -14.80 22.64 -8.05
CA GLY A 57 -13.96 22.61 -6.86
C GLY A 57 -14.37 21.61 -5.77
N HIS A 58 -15.37 20.77 -6.04
CA HIS A 58 -15.83 19.72 -5.12
C HIS A 58 -15.67 18.34 -5.72
N VAL A 59 -15.35 17.34 -4.90
CA VAL A 59 -15.36 15.94 -5.32
C VAL A 59 -16.81 15.57 -5.68
N SER A 60 -17.02 15.16 -6.93
CA SER A 60 -18.32 14.77 -7.46
C SER A 60 -18.50 13.28 -7.66
N GLY A 61 -17.42 12.52 -7.62
CA GLY A 61 -17.44 11.07 -7.73
C GLY A 61 -16.07 10.45 -7.51
N ILE A 62 -16.08 9.20 -7.05
CA ILE A 62 -14.91 8.33 -6.94
C ILE A 62 -15.27 7.02 -7.63
N ILE A 63 -14.41 6.53 -8.49
CA ILE A 63 -14.60 5.31 -9.29
C ILE A 63 -13.50 4.29 -9.01
N ASP A 64 -13.64 3.11 -9.59
CA ASP A 64 -12.65 2.02 -9.52
C ASP A 64 -12.41 1.47 -8.11
N TRP A 65 -13.49 1.00 -7.52
CA TRP A 65 -13.53 0.45 -6.16
C TRP A 65 -13.08 -1.02 -6.07
N GLU A 66 -12.45 -1.56 -7.11
CA GLU A 66 -12.08 -2.99 -7.14
C GLU A 66 -11.12 -3.42 -6.03
N ARG A 67 -10.33 -2.46 -5.50
CA ARG A 67 -9.41 -2.69 -4.39
C ARG A 67 -9.98 -2.33 -3.02
N ALA A 68 -11.22 -1.83 -2.96
CA ALA A 68 -11.80 -1.36 -1.72
C ALA A 68 -11.96 -2.48 -0.69
N MET A 69 -11.64 -2.15 0.55
CA MET A 69 -11.74 -3.08 1.67
C MET A 69 -12.00 -2.36 2.99
N TRP A 70 -12.38 -3.12 3.99
CA TRP A 70 -12.41 -2.63 5.37
C TRP A 70 -11.02 -2.73 5.96
N GLY A 71 -10.47 -1.60 6.36
CA GLY A 71 -9.11 -1.53 6.90
C GLY A 71 -8.84 -0.23 7.65
N GLU A 72 -7.60 0.00 8.02
CA GLU A 72 -7.17 1.26 8.60
C GLU A 72 -7.08 2.34 7.50
N ALA A 73 -7.50 3.58 7.80
CA ALA A 73 -7.48 4.69 6.84
C ALA A 73 -6.10 4.90 6.18
N PHE A 74 -5.01 4.61 6.91
CA PHE A 74 -3.64 4.76 6.41
C PHE A 74 -3.27 3.79 5.28
N MET A 75 -4.13 2.86 4.92
CA MET A 75 -3.95 2.02 3.73
C MET A 75 -4.17 2.80 2.42
N ASP A 76 -4.85 3.95 2.48
CA ASP A 76 -5.19 4.68 1.27
C ASP A 76 -3.99 5.37 0.60
N ASP A 77 -4.12 5.66 -0.70
CA ASP A 77 -3.08 6.22 -1.56
C ASP A 77 -2.40 7.46 -0.97
N ARG A 78 -3.17 8.35 -0.36
CA ARG A 78 -2.67 9.64 0.13
C ARG A 78 -1.77 9.56 1.36
N PHE A 79 -1.67 8.40 1.99
CA PHE A 79 -0.75 8.13 3.09
C PHE A 79 0.56 7.48 2.66
N ARG A 80 0.66 7.03 1.40
CA ARG A 80 1.89 6.44 0.85
C ARG A 80 3.01 7.46 0.80
N TYR A 81 4.24 7.01 1.01
CA TYR A 81 5.39 7.91 1.09
C TYR A 81 5.58 8.78 -0.17
N HIS A 82 5.26 8.25 -1.36
CA HIS A 82 5.49 8.94 -2.64
C HIS A 82 4.30 9.79 -3.12
N THR A 83 3.12 9.63 -2.53
CA THR A 83 1.90 10.41 -2.86
C THR A 83 1.45 11.32 -1.73
N ARG A 84 2.12 11.27 -0.59
CA ARG A 84 1.77 12.07 0.58
C ARG A 84 1.71 13.55 0.25
N ASN A 85 0.62 14.19 0.65
CA ASN A 85 0.33 15.57 0.34
C ASN A 85 -0.10 16.32 1.60
N ASN A 86 0.59 17.42 1.91
CA ASN A 86 0.32 18.20 3.12
C ASN A 86 -1.09 18.81 3.15
N SER A 87 -1.64 19.19 2.00
CA SER A 87 -3.01 19.72 1.94
C SER A 87 -4.04 18.64 2.24
N PHE A 88 -3.81 17.41 1.75
CA PHE A 88 -4.66 16.28 2.11
C PHE A 88 -4.56 15.96 3.61
N LEU A 89 -3.36 15.87 4.16
CA LEU A 89 -3.14 15.59 5.58
C LEU A 89 -3.79 16.65 6.49
N ALA A 90 -3.68 17.92 6.10
CA ALA A 90 -4.35 19.01 6.83
C ALA A 90 -5.87 18.86 6.79
N GLY A 91 -6.45 18.51 5.64
CA GLY A 91 -7.89 18.24 5.49
C GLY A 91 -8.35 16.98 6.22
N PHE A 92 -7.50 15.95 6.30
CA PHE A 92 -7.75 14.74 7.08
C PHE A 92 -7.69 15.01 8.60
N GLY A 93 -6.97 16.07 9.02
CA GLY A 93 -6.86 16.47 10.42
C GLY A 93 -5.68 15.84 11.17
N GLN A 94 -4.77 15.17 10.45
CA GLN A 94 -3.57 14.56 11.04
C GLN A 94 -2.36 14.80 10.14
N THR A 95 -1.38 15.54 10.65
CA THR A 95 -0.17 15.92 9.92
C THR A 95 1.11 15.31 10.50
N ALA A 96 1.01 14.70 11.68
CA ALA A 96 2.12 14.02 12.33
C ALA A 96 1.70 12.59 12.70
N PHE A 97 2.63 11.65 12.60
CA PHE A 97 2.39 10.24 12.80
C PHE A 97 3.37 9.67 13.83
N THR A 98 2.90 8.74 14.64
CA THR A 98 3.72 7.98 15.58
C THR A 98 4.61 6.98 14.83
N GLY A 99 5.64 6.46 15.50
CA GLY A 99 6.50 5.43 14.90
C GLY A 99 5.74 4.15 14.52
N ASP A 100 4.68 3.81 15.27
CA ASP A 100 3.86 2.63 14.96
C ASP A 100 2.93 2.87 13.78
N GLU A 101 2.33 4.06 13.66
CA GLU A 101 1.55 4.44 12.47
C GLU A 101 2.42 4.42 11.21
N ILE A 102 3.63 4.95 11.28
CA ILE A 102 4.62 4.92 10.19
C ILE A 102 4.97 3.48 9.79
N ARG A 103 5.19 2.59 10.76
CA ARG A 103 5.46 1.17 10.48
C ARG A 103 4.28 0.50 9.78
N ARG A 104 3.04 0.78 10.22
CA ARG A 104 1.84 0.25 9.56
C ARG A 104 1.68 0.76 8.13
N MET A 105 1.84 2.07 7.88
CA MET A 105 1.83 2.66 6.54
C MET A 105 2.84 1.98 5.63
N ARG A 106 4.05 1.74 6.12
CA ARG A 106 5.08 1.01 5.37
C ARG A 106 4.63 -0.41 4.99
N TRP A 107 4.01 -1.12 5.92
CA TRP A 107 3.48 -2.46 5.65
C TRP A 107 2.35 -2.44 4.64
N TYR A 108 1.48 -1.44 4.68
CA TYR A 108 0.40 -1.30 3.70
C TYR A 108 0.95 -1.03 2.30
N ASP A 109 1.98 -0.21 2.18
CA ASP A 109 2.70 0.02 0.93
C ASP A 109 3.38 -1.26 0.42
N MET A 110 4.10 -2.00 1.27
CA MET A 110 4.74 -3.26 0.89
C MET A 110 3.72 -4.29 0.38
N ILE A 111 2.60 -4.44 1.07
CA ILE A 111 1.52 -5.36 0.65
C ILE A 111 0.94 -4.95 -0.69
N LEU A 112 0.72 -3.65 -0.91
CA LEU A 112 0.22 -3.16 -2.19
C LEU A 112 1.22 -3.43 -3.32
N TYR A 113 2.51 -3.13 -3.13
CA TYR A 113 3.51 -3.37 -4.17
C TYR A 113 3.69 -4.85 -4.48
N LEU A 114 3.65 -5.73 -3.48
CA LEU A 114 3.59 -7.17 -3.70
C LEU A 114 2.35 -7.56 -4.53
N THR A 115 1.18 -7.03 -4.17
CA THR A 115 -0.05 -7.28 -4.94
C THR A 115 0.11 -6.83 -6.39
N MET A 116 0.61 -5.61 -6.63
CA MET A 116 0.82 -5.06 -7.97
C MET A 116 1.84 -5.86 -8.78
N MET A 117 2.88 -6.41 -8.15
CA MET A 117 3.87 -7.27 -8.82
C MET A 117 3.27 -8.61 -9.22
N ILE A 118 2.46 -9.21 -8.35
CA ILE A 118 1.91 -10.55 -8.54
C ILE A 118 0.75 -10.51 -9.54
N GLU A 119 -0.12 -9.50 -9.47
CA GLU A 119 -1.30 -9.40 -10.33
C GLU A 119 -0.98 -9.28 -11.82
N VAL A 120 0.18 -8.73 -12.20
CA VAL A 120 0.63 -8.68 -13.60
C VAL A 120 0.62 -10.08 -14.23
N TYR A 121 1.04 -11.09 -13.47
CA TYR A 121 1.11 -12.47 -13.92
C TYR A 121 -0.22 -13.23 -13.79
N TYR A 122 -1.08 -12.83 -12.86
CA TYR A 122 -2.40 -13.44 -12.71
C TYR A 122 -3.44 -12.88 -13.68
N ARG A 123 -3.33 -11.57 -13.97
CA ARG A 123 -4.22 -10.88 -14.91
C ARG A 123 -3.68 -10.86 -16.33
N GLU A 124 -2.50 -11.45 -16.57
CA GLU A 124 -1.85 -11.57 -17.89
C GLU A 124 -1.75 -10.19 -18.59
N TYR A 125 -1.23 -9.19 -17.88
CA TYR A 125 -1.08 -7.86 -18.44
C TYR A 125 -0.14 -7.87 -19.66
N GLU A 126 -0.44 -7.07 -20.67
CA GLU A 126 0.35 -6.95 -21.91
C GLU A 126 1.79 -6.46 -21.66
N THR A 127 2.01 -5.73 -20.57
CA THR A 127 3.32 -5.17 -20.20
C THR A 127 3.65 -5.42 -18.74
N GLU A 128 4.93 -5.50 -18.43
CA GLU A 128 5.44 -5.63 -17.07
C GLU A 128 5.75 -4.27 -16.40
N SER A 129 5.30 -3.16 -17.00
CA SER A 129 5.62 -1.81 -16.47
C SER A 129 5.20 -1.62 -15.03
N GLN A 130 4.02 -2.11 -14.64
CA GLN A 130 3.54 -2.07 -13.27
C GLN A 130 4.40 -2.90 -12.32
N TYR A 131 4.83 -4.08 -12.75
CA TYR A 131 5.74 -4.93 -11.97
C TYR A 131 7.05 -4.21 -11.66
N PHE A 132 7.71 -3.65 -12.67
CA PHE A 132 8.99 -2.96 -12.48
C PHE A 132 8.84 -1.72 -11.61
N TRP A 133 7.78 -0.95 -11.79
CA TRP A 133 7.48 0.20 -10.97
C TRP A 133 7.28 -0.19 -9.50
N ALA A 134 6.42 -1.18 -9.23
CA ALA A 134 6.17 -1.66 -7.87
C ALA A 134 7.41 -2.27 -7.22
N LYS A 135 8.23 -2.99 -7.99
CA LYS A 135 9.50 -3.56 -7.55
C LYS A 135 10.48 -2.50 -7.06
N GLU A 136 10.62 -1.40 -7.79
CA GLU A 136 11.50 -0.30 -7.37
C GLU A 136 10.95 0.41 -6.12
N LYS A 137 9.64 0.58 -6.01
CA LYS A 137 9.00 1.12 -4.80
C LYS A 137 9.20 0.22 -3.59
N LEU A 138 9.04 -1.09 -3.75
CA LEU A 138 9.28 -2.08 -2.69
C LEU A 138 10.72 -2.01 -2.18
N LYS A 139 11.71 -1.97 -3.10
CA LYS A 139 13.12 -1.83 -2.73
C LYS A 139 13.39 -0.56 -1.92
N ALA A 140 12.83 0.57 -2.35
CA ALA A 140 13.00 1.85 -1.68
C ALA A 140 12.52 1.78 -0.23
N ILE A 141 11.27 1.34 -0.01
CA ILE A 141 10.71 1.29 1.34
C ILE A 141 11.27 0.17 2.22
N TRP A 142 11.85 -0.87 1.61
CA TRP A 142 12.54 -1.92 2.36
C TRP A 142 13.84 -1.43 2.95
N SER A 143 14.60 -0.61 2.21
CA SER A 143 15.97 -0.23 2.53
C SER A 143 16.07 1.05 3.35
N ASP A 144 15.07 1.91 3.31
CA ASP A 144 15.11 3.23 3.93
C ASP A 144 14.02 3.42 4.98
N ASP A 145 14.44 3.38 6.25
CA ASP A 145 13.55 3.61 7.37
C ASP A 145 13.14 5.09 7.53
N ALA A 146 13.78 6.01 6.81
CA ALA A 146 13.53 7.46 6.91
C ALA A 146 12.50 8.00 5.89
N LEU A 147 11.98 7.14 4.98
CA LEU A 147 11.04 7.57 3.93
C LEU A 147 9.63 7.93 4.44
N PHE A 148 9.31 7.68 5.70
CA PHE A 148 7.98 7.94 6.27
C PHE A 148 7.98 9.02 7.35
#